data_45565250390ac54e4683a9ec28988b39
#
_entry.id   45565250390ac54e4683a9ec28988b39
#
_cell.length_a   1.000
_cell.length_b   1.000
_cell.length_c   1.000
_cell.angle_alpha   90.00
_cell.angle_beta   90.00
_cell.angle_gamma   90.00
#
_symmetry.space_group_name_H-M   'P 1'
#
loop_
_entity.id
_entity.type
_entity.pdbx_description
1 polymer ?
#
loop_
_entity_poly.entity_id
_entity_poly.type
_entity_poly.pdbx_seq_one_letter_code
_entity_poly.pdbx_strand_id
1 'polypeptide(L)'
;MLEPTEHYLAGFDGALLTCRYVTDAPLPTDAEQYAAAIQSATVEIDRLDPRTGARTGLTERPYSNADYENNGCFIGVYNGKAYFEEREIIPGSGFRRTVLTAVDAEGRAETVWDPWPQAEWVLGDDGGRYIWLYRDNYNTSYAARALLDTETGQITPVTQALQTGSGAVSLRGKAHDGRWLVVIGADSAGRTTAYGLIAADQFAAGSTDWQPVAMWQG
;
A
#
# COMPACT_ATOMS: atom_id res chain seq x y z
N MET A 1 -14.31 5.92 -22.13
CA MET A 1 -14.17 7.19 -21.40
C MET A 1 -14.51 6.87 -19.95
N LEU A 2 -13.73 7.33 -18.98
CA LEU A 2 -14.04 7.15 -17.57
C LEU A 2 -15.25 8.00 -17.17
N GLU A 3 -16.04 7.51 -16.23
CA GLU A 3 -17.13 8.27 -15.65
C GLU A 3 -16.58 9.35 -14.68
N PRO A 4 -17.33 10.43 -14.36
CA PRO A 4 -16.83 11.50 -13.51
C PRO A 4 -16.36 11.06 -12.09
N THR A 5 -16.90 9.96 -11.60
CA THR A 5 -16.56 9.38 -10.28
C THR A 5 -15.62 8.18 -10.38
N GLU A 6 -15.07 7.94 -11.56
CA GLU A 6 -14.21 6.79 -11.83
C GLU A 6 -12.75 7.22 -11.92
N HIS A 7 -11.90 6.49 -11.24
CA HIS A 7 -10.46 6.73 -11.13
C HIS A 7 -9.69 5.57 -11.73
N TYR A 8 -8.71 5.89 -12.56
CA TYR A 8 -7.75 4.91 -13.05
C TYR A 8 -6.79 4.50 -11.92
N LEU A 9 -6.56 3.20 -11.77
CA LEU A 9 -5.63 2.65 -10.80
C LEU A 9 -4.33 2.16 -11.47
N ALA A 10 -4.44 1.20 -12.39
CA ALA A 10 -3.29 0.57 -13.04
C ALA A 10 -3.66 -0.14 -14.33
N GLY A 11 -2.65 -0.61 -15.09
CA GLY A 11 -2.83 -1.69 -16.08
C GLY A 11 -2.93 -3.04 -15.37
N PHE A 12 -3.88 -3.88 -15.76
CA PHE A 12 -4.11 -5.18 -15.16
C PHE A 12 -4.62 -6.18 -16.18
N ASP A 13 -3.83 -7.20 -16.48
CA ASP A 13 -4.18 -8.29 -17.39
C ASP A 13 -4.76 -7.80 -18.73
N GLY A 14 -4.06 -6.84 -19.36
CA GLY A 14 -4.44 -6.27 -20.66
C GLY A 14 -5.62 -5.31 -20.66
N ALA A 15 -6.21 -5.03 -19.50
CA ALA A 15 -7.26 -4.05 -19.26
C ALA A 15 -6.75 -2.87 -18.41
N LEU A 16 -7.60 -1.87 -18.22
CA LEU A 16 -7.41 -0.83 -17.21
C LEU A 16 -8.15 -1.24 -15.95
N LEU A 17 -7.46 -1.19 -14.81
CA LEU A 17 -8.11 -1.32 -13.51
C LEU A 17 -8.63 0.05 -13.11
N THR A 18 -9.90 0.13 -12.71
CA THR A 18 -10.55 1.38 -12.33
C THR A 18 -11.30 1.20 -11.02
N CYS A 19 -11.46 2.28 -10.28
CA CYS A 19 -12.22 2.35 -9.05
C CYS A 19 -13.32 3.39 -9.18
N ARG A 20 -14.52 3.07 -8.73
CA ARG A 20 -15.62 4.04 -8.66
C ARG A 20 -16.43 3.87 -7.37
N TYR A 21 -17.05 4.94 -6.95
CA TYR A 21 -17.96 4.95 -5.79
C TYR A 21 -19.40 5.01 -6.29
N VAL A 22 -20.16 3.97 -5.97
CA VAL A 22 -21.55 3.80 -6.40
C VAL A 22 -22.47 4.05 -5.23
N THR A 23 -23.43 4.96 -5.40
CA THR A 23 -24.45 5.32 -4.41
C THR A 23 -25.83 5.25 -5.06
N ASP A 24 -26.88 5.05 -4.27
CA ASP A 24 -28.29 5.01 -4.78
C ASP A 24 -28.74 6.33 -5.40
N ALA A 25 -28.13 7.44 -5.01
CA ALA A 25 -28.37 8.77 -5.55
C ALA A 25 -27.07 9.44 -5.96
N PRO A 26 -27.11 10.41 -6.89
CA PRO A 26 -25.91 11.17 -7.26
C PRO A 26 -25.26 11.82 -6.02
N LEU A 27 -23.92 11.72 -5.95
CA LEU A 27 -23.17 12.35 -4.86
C LEU A 27 -23.37 13.87 -4.87
N PRO A 28 -23.68 14.48 -3.72
CA PRO A 28 -23.83 15.93 -3.61
C PRO A 28 -22.52 16.68 -3.92
N THR A 29 -22.64 17.91 -4.37
CA THR A 29 -21.48 18.81 -4.56
C THR A 29 -21.05 19.56 -3.31
N ASP A 30 -21.95 19.63 -2.32
CA ASP A 30 -21.65 20.18 -1.00
C ASP A 30 -20.77 19.22 -0.20
N ALA A 31 -19.70 19.74 0.39
CA ALA A 31 -18.68 18.91 1.02
C ALA A 31 -19.18 18.12 2.24
N GLU A 32 -20.07 18.71 3.04
CA GLU A 32 -20.61 18.03 4.24
C GLU A 32 -21.61 16.93 3.84
N GLN A 33 -22.48 17.25 2.89
CA GLN A 33 -23.44 16.29 2.35
C GLN A 33 -22.72 15.16 1.58
N TYR A 34 -21.68 15.49 0.84
CA TYR A 34 -20.83 14.51 0.17
C TYR A 34 -20.20 13.55 1.18
N ALA A 35 -19.58 14.07 2.25
CA ALA A 35 -18.95 13.26 3.29
C ALA A 35 -19.95 12.31 3.99
N ALA A 36 -21.22 12.72 4.13
CA ALA A 36 -22.27 11.86 4.66
C ALA A 36 -22.72 10.80 3.63
N ALA A 37 -22.95 11.21 2.38
CA ALA A 37 -23.44 10.33 1.33
C ALA A 37 -22.43 9.24 0.94
N ILE A 38 -21.12 9.56 0.90
CA ILE A 38 -20.08 8.61 0.52
C ILE A 38 -19.96 7.43 1.51
N GLN A 39 -20.40 7.60 2.76
CA GLN A 39 -20.34 6.53 3.77
C GLN A 39 -21.27 5.34 3.43
N SER A 40 -22.27 5.55 2.57
CA SER A 40 -23.15 4.49 2.09
C SER A 40 -22.76 3.93 0.73
N ALA A 41 -21.66 4.40 0.15
CA ALA A 41 -21.24 3.99 -1.17
C ALA A 41 -20.71 2.55 -1.17
N THR A 42 -20.87 1.88 -2.31
CA THR A 42 -20.12 0.69 -2.68
C THR A 42 -18.90 1.11 -3.49
N VAL A 43 -17.73 0.62 -3.11
CA VAL A 43 -16.49 0.75 -3.88
C VAL A 43 -16.48 -0.41 -4.87
N GLU A 44 -16.59 -0.09 -6.14
CA GLU A 44 -16.48 -1.07 -7.23
C GLU A 44 -15.12 -0.94 -7.90
N ILE A 45 -14.44 -2.06 -8.04
CA ILE A 45 -13.19 -2.19 -8.79
C ILE A 45 -13.48 -2.96 -10.06
N ASP A 46 -13.29 -2.30 -11.20
CA ASP A 46 -13.64 -2.85 -12.51
C ASP A 46 -12.39 -3.01 -13.37
N ARG A 47 -12.47 -3.99 -14.28
CA ARG A 47 -11.62 -4.09 -15.46
C ARG A 47 -12.32 -3.40 -16.62
N LEU A 48 -11.73 -2.36 -17.18
CA LEU A 48 -12.21 -1.63 -18.34
C LEU A 48 -11.37 -2.02 -19.56
N ASP A 49 -12.00 -2.60 -20.58
CA ASP A 49 -11.35 -2.82 -21.87
C ASP A 49 -11.13 -1.46 -22.56
N PRO A 50 -9.87 -1.03 -22.79
CA PRO A 50 -9.58 0.28 -23.36
C PRO A 50 -10.00 0.42 -24.83
N ARG A 51 -10.31 -0.70 -25.53
CA ARG A 51 -10.68 -0.70 -26.94
C ARG A 51 -12.20 -0.61 -27.13
N THR A 52 -12.94 -1.33 -26.31
CA THR A 52 -14.40 -1.45 -26.44
C THR A 52 -15.16 -0.59 -25.44
N GLY A 53 -14.51 -0.20 -24.34
CA GLY A 53 -15.15 0.43 -23.19
C GLY A 53 -15.99 -0.53 -22.35
N ALA A 54 -15.92 -1.83 -22.64
CA ALA A 54 -16.63 -2.84 -21.86
C ALA A 54 -16.03 -2.94 -20.45
N ARG A 55 -16.91 -3.08 -19.45
CA ARG A 55 -16.56 -3.22 -18.04
C ARG A 55 -16.86 -4.62 -17.56
N THR A 56 -15.98 -5.12 -16.71
CA THR A 56 -16.19 -6.37 -16.00
C THR A 56 -15.82 -6.13 -14.54
N GLY A 57 -16.79 -6.31 -13.61
CA GLY A 57 -16.53 -6.19 -12.19
C GLY A 57 -15.47 -7.17 -11.76
N LEU A 58 -14.47 -6.70 -11.03
CA LEU A 58 -13.42 -7.52 -10.45
C LEU A 58 -13.75 -7.83 -9.00
N THR A 59 -14.04 -6.80 -8.20
CA THR A 59 -14.45 -6.93 -6.80
C THR A 59 -15.26 -5.71 -6.37
N GLU A 60 -16.05 -5.87 -5.31
CA GLU A 60 -16.82 -4.79 -4.70
C GLU A 60 -16.76 -4.91 -3.18
N ARG A 61 -16.87 -3.77 -2.48
CA ARG A 61 -16.94 -3.72 -1.03
C ARG A 61 -17.61 -2.44 -0.54
N PRO A 62 -18.11 -2.41 0.70
CA PRO A 62 -18.56 -1.16 1.30
C PRO A 62 -17.44 -0.12 1.39
N TYR A 63 -17.78 1.15 1.22
CA TYR A 63 -16.86 2.26 1.48
C TYR A 63 -16.33 2.21 2.92
N SER A 64 -15.08 2.56 3.11
CA SER A 64 -14.49 2.77 4.43
C SER A 64 -13.83 4.15 4.52
N ASN A 65 -13.69 4.69 5.72
CA ASN A 65 -12.98 5.95 5.94
C ASN A 65 -11.50 5.92 5.52
N ALA A 66 -11.01 4.76 5.12
CA ALA A 66 -9.67 4.58 4.59
C ALA A 66 -9.60 4.77 3.07
N ASP A 67 -10.74 4.86 2.38
CA ASP A 67 -10.81 5.12 0.94
C ASP A 67 -10.50 6.60 0.62
N TYR A 68 -9.42 7.12 1.22
CA TYR A 68 -8.93 8.44 0.91
C TYR A 68 -8.47 8.48 -0.56
N GLU A 69 -8.36 9.65 -1.11
CA GLU A 69 -7.77 9.87 -2.43
C GLU A 69 -8.48 9.18 -3.59
N ASN A 70 -9.69 8.64 -3.36
CA ASN A 70 -10.52 8.02 -4.40
C ASN A 70 -9.86 6.84 -5.14
N ASN A 71 -8.99 6.09 -4.47
CA ASN A 71 -8.29 4.96 -5.09
C ASN A 71 -8.69 3.59 -4.53
N GLY A 72 -9.73 3.53 -3.66
CA GLY A 72 -10.17 2.27 -3.05
C GLY A 72 -9.08 1.58 -2.21
N CYS A 73 -8.13 2.33 -1.65
CA CYS A 73 -6.96 1.82 -0.93
C CYS A 73 -6.09 0.87 -1.76
N PHE A 74 -6.00 1.12 -3.04
CA PHE A 74 -5.17 0.36 -3.96
C PHE A 74 -3.68 0.58 -3.67
N ILE A 75 -2.94 -0.52 -3.59
CA ILE A 75 -1.50 -0.54 -3.35
C ILE A 75 -0.73 -0.63 -4.68
N GLY A 76 -1.10 -1.60 -5.54
CA GLY A 76 -0.41 -1.83 -6.78
C GLY A 76 -0.78 -3.16 -7.43
N VAL A 77 -0.22 -3.42 -8.60
CA VAL A 77 -0.32 -4.70 -9.29
C VAL A 77 1.04 -5.38 -9.25
N TYR A 78 1.08 -6.58 -8.67
CA TYR A 78 2.28 -7.38 -8.55
C TYR A 78 1.97 -8.82 -8.92
N ASN A 79 2.82 -9.42 -9.71
CA ASN A 79 2.73 -10.84 -10.10
C ASN A 79 1.30 -11.26 -10.54
N GLY A 80 0.65 -10.42 -11.36
CA GLY A 80 -0.69 -10.72 -11.91
C GLY A 80 -1.85 -10.58 -10.92
N LYS A 81 -1.63 -9.99 -9.73
CA LYS A 81 -2.67 -9.69 -8.74
C LYS A 81 -2.71 -8.22 -8.40
N ALA A 82 -3.89 -7.70 -8.15
CA ALA A 82 -4.13 -6.37 -7.61
C ALA A 82 -4.20 -6.42 -6.08
N TYR A 83 -3.46 -5.57 -5.39
CA TYR A 83 -3.36 -5.54 -3.93
C TYR A 83 -4.06 -4.32 -3.37
N PHE A 84 -4.82 -4.54 -2.29
CA PHE A 84 -5.63 -3.52 -1.62
C PHE A 84 -5.39 -3.57 -0.11
N GLU A 85 -5.29 -2.39 0.51
CA GLU A 85 -5.36 -2.23 1.95
C GLU A 85 -6.83 -2.09 2.36
N GLU A 86 -7.35 -3.06 3.10
CA GLU A 86 -8.71 -2.99 3.61
C GLU A 86 -8.69 -2.68 5.11
N ARG A 87 -9.52 -1.71 5.52
CA ARG A 87 -9.65 -1.30 6.92
C ARG A 87 -11.06 -1.52 7.42
N GLU A 88 -11.19 -2.39 8.39
CA GLU A 88 -12.45 -2.68 9.07
C GLU A 88 -12.49 -1.97 10.43
N ILE A 89 -13.61 -1.31 10.74
CA ILE A 89 -13.87 -0.82 12.09
C ILE A 89 -14.40 -1.99 12.90
N ILE A 90 -13.73 -2.30 14.02
CA ILE A 90 -14.18 -3.36 14.93
C ILE A 90 -15.25 -2.78 15.85
N PRO A 91 -16.50 -3.25 15.76
CA PRO A 91 -17.59 -2.72 16.57
C PRO A 91 -17.28 -2.77 18.07
N GLY A 92 -17.49 -1.64 18.75
CA GLY A 92 -17.35 -1.52 20.20
C GLY A 92 -15.94 -1.45 20.75
N SER A 93 -14.91 -1.55 19.92
CA SER A 93 -13.50 -1.50 20.39
C SER A 93 -12.81 -0.16 20.16
N GLY A 94 -13.29 0.64 19.21
CA GLY A 94 -12.60 1.84 18.73
C GLY A 94 -11.32 1.54 17.92
N PHE A 95 -11.00 0.28 17.69
CA PHE A 95 -9.84 -0.14 16.90
C PHE A 95 -10.24 -0.42 15.46
N ARG A 96 -9.26 -0.29 14.58
CA ARG A 96 -9.37 -0.69 13.16
C ARG A 96 -8.54 -1.95 12.95
N ARG A 97 -9.07 -2.85 12.14
CA ARG A 97 -8.35 -3.99 11.59
C ARG A 97 -7.93 -3.62 10.18
N THR A 98 -6.66 -3.73 9.89
CA THR A 98 -6.12 -3.55 8.54
C THR A 98 -5.68 -4.90 8.02
N VAL A 99 -6.15 -5.27 6.84
CA VAL A 99 -5.76 -6.48 6.13
C VAL A 99 -5.22 -6.13 4.75
N LEU A 100 -4.32 -6.93 4.24
CA LEU A 100 -3.86 -6.86 2.86
C LEU A 100 -4.57 -7.95 2.07
N THR A 101 -5.34 -7.54 1.09
CA THR A 101 -6.07 -8.43 0.18
C THR A 101 -5.45 -8.40 -1.21
N ALA A 102 -5.29 -9.55 -1.82
CA ALA A 102 -4.91 -9.69 -3.22
C ALA A 102 -6.08 -10.22 -4.04
N VAL A 103 -6.30 -9.66 -5.23
CA VAL A 103 -7.36 -10.06 -6.14
C VAL A 103 -6.75 -10.44 -7.49
N ASP A 104 -7.03 -11.64 -7.99
CA ASP A 104 -6.55 -12.09 -9.29
C ASP A 104 -7.43 -11.60 -10.46
N ALA A 105 -7.04 -11.94 -11.69
CA ALA A 105 -7.75 -11.52 -12.89
C ALA A 105 -9.18 -12.11 -13.01
N GLU A 106 -9.46 -13.19 -12.32
CA GLU A 106 -10.78 -13.83 -12.24
C GLU A 106 -11.65 -13.27 -11.11
N GLY A 107 -11.14 -12.29 -10.34
CA GLY A 107 -11.86 -11.67 -9.23
C GLY A 107 -11.82 -12.49 -7.93
N ARG A 108 -10.96 -13.51 -7.83
CA ARG A 108 -10.81 -14.29 -6.61
C ARG A 108 -9.94 -13.50 -5.63
N ALA A 109 -10.53 -13.17 -4.48
CA ALA A 109 -9.85 -12.45 -3.42
C ALA A 109 -9.26 -13.41 -2.39
N GLU A 110 -8.06 -13.10 -1.91
CA GLU A 110 -7.41 -13.78 -0.79
C GLU A 110 -6.84 -12.77 0.20
N THR A 111 -6.99 -13.02 1.50
CA THR A 111 -6.28 -12.27 2.53
C THR A 111 -4.84 -12.76 2.58
N VAL A 112 -3.91 -11.90 2.16
CA VAL A 112 -2.48 -12.21 2.11
C VAL A 112 -1.84 -11.97 3.47
N TRP A 113 -2.33 -10.96 4.17
CA TRP A 113 -1.77 -10.58 5.45
C TRP A 113 -2.82 -9.97 6.37
N ASP A 114 -2.93 -10.52 7.59
CA ASP A 114 -3.85 -10.08 8.62
C ASP A 114 -3.11 -9.99 9.96
N PRO A 115 -2.61 -8.81 10.32
CA PRO A 115 -1.81 -8.62 11.53
C PRO A 115 -2.62 -8.56 12.83
N TRP A 116 -3.95 -8.75 12.78
CA TRP A 116 -4.81 -8.66 13.96
C TRP A 116 -4.39 -9.67 15.08
N PRO A 117 -4.41 -9.28 16.38
CA PRO A 117 -5.04 -8.11 16.99
C PRO A 117 -4.06 -6.95 17.28
N GLN A 118 -2.93 -6.88 16.68
CA GLN A 118 -1.82 -6.06 17.16
C GLN A 118 -1.63 -4.72 16.46
N ALA A 119 -2.63 -3.89 16.29
CA ALA A 119 -2.48 -2.49 15.95
C ALA A 119 -2.63 -2.07 14.47
N GLU A 120 -2.67 -0.76 14.26
CA GLU A 120 -2.75 -0.12 12.96
C GLU A 120 -1.48 -0.38 12.15
N TRP A 121 -1.64 -0.98 10.99
CA TRP A 121 -0.56 -1.18 10.03
C TRP A 121 -0.76 -0.23 8.87
N VAL A 122 0.32 0.39 8.45
CA VAL A 122 0.36 1.17 7.22
C VAL A 122 1.14 0.37 6.20
N LEU A 123 0.57 0.23 5.01
CA LEU A 123 1.17 -0.47 3.90
C LEU A 123 1.91 0.52 3.02
N GLY A 124 3.12 0.19 2.64
CA GLY A 124 3.91 0.95 1.69
C GLY A 124 4.19 0.12 0.45
N ASP A 125 4.33 0.80 -0.66
CA ASP A 125 4.68 0.20 -1.94
C ASP A 125 6.13 0.56 -2.30
N ASP A 126 6.90 -0.43 -2.78
CA ASP A 126 8.24 -0.20 -3.35
C ASP A 126 8.20 -0.09 -4.88
N GLY A 127 7.03 -0.25 -5.49
CA GLY A 127 6.84 -0.26 -6.94
C GLY A 127 7.42 -1.48 -7.66
N GLY A 128 7.58 -2.61 -6.97
CA GLY A 128 8.18 -3.81 -7.54
C GLY A 128 7.61 -5.11 -6.99
N ARG A 129 8.45 -6.14 -6.84
CA ARG A 129 8.09 -7.47 -6.33
C ARG A 129 7.66 -7.46 -4.86
N TYR A 130 8.22 -6.54 -4.06
CA TYR A 130 8.05 -6.51 -2.62
C TYR A 130 7.10 -5.41 -2.21
N ILE A 131 6.16 -5.70 -1.28
CA ILE A 131 5.35 -4.72 -0.58
C ILE A 131 5.96 -4.50 0.80
N TRP A 132 6.23 -3.25 1.12
CA TRP A 132 6.74 -2.84 2.42
C TRP A 132 5.59 -2.75 3.41
N LEU A 133 5.67 -3.53 4.47
CA LEU A 133 4.70 -3.53 5.56
C LEU A 133 5.33 -2.82 6.76
N TYR A 134 4.66 -1.82 7.30
CA TYR A 134 5.13 -1.20 8.53
C TYR A 134 3.98 -0.88 9.48
N ARG A 135 4.26 -1.03 10.74
CA ARG A 135 3.34 -0.68 11.82
C ARG A 135 3.67 0.72 12.27
N ASP A 136 2.71 1.63 12.17
CA ASP A 136 2.79 2.90 12.86
C ASP A 136 2.14 2.75 14.24
N ASN A 137 2.93 2.96 15.28
CA ASN A 137 2.41 2.99 16.64
C ASN A 137 2.68 4.39 17.19
N TYR A 138 1.67 5.23 17.16
CA TYR A 138 1.73 6.61 17.63
C TYR A 138 2.24 6.77 19.07
N ASN A 139 2.21 5.71 19.86
CA ASN A 139 2.60 5.74 21.28
C ASN A 139 3.96 5.12 21.56
N THR A 140 4.61 4.51 20.60
CA THR A 140 5.94 3.91 20.80
C THR A 140 6.82 4.17 19.58
N SER A 141 8.07 4.51 19.84
CA SER A 141 9.11 4.74 18.81
C SER A 141 9.47 3.48 17.98
N TYR A 142 8.73 2.41 18.10
CA TYR A 142 9.01 1.13 17.44
C TYR A 142 8.04 0.89 16.31
N ALA A 143 8.48 1.14 15.09
CA ALA A 143 7.81 0.62 13.91
C ALA A 143 8.27 -0.83 13.69
N ALA A 144 7.36 -1.80 13.81
CA ALA A 144 7.63 -3.14 13.28
C ALA A 144 7.55 -3.06 11.75
N ARG A 145 8.51 -3.67 11.08
CA ARG A 145 8.60 -3.65 9.62
C ARG A 145 8.76 -5.05 9.10
N ALA A 146 8.16 -5.29 7.97
CA ALA A 146 8.28 -6.54 7.25
C ALA A 146 8.20 -6.29 5.74
N LEU A 147 8.61 -7.26 4.96
CA LEU A 147 8.48 -7.29 3.52
C LEU A 147 7.60 -8.47 3.14
N LEU A 148 6.59 -8.22 2.32
CA LEU A 148 5.87 -9.24 1.60
C LEU A 148 6.51 -9.44 0.23
N ASP A 149 6.97 -10.63 -0.04
CA ASP A 149 7.36 -11.07 -1.39
C ASP A 149 6.10 -11.54 -2.13
N THR A 150 5.66 -10.79 -3.13
CA THR A 150 4.42 -11.08 -3.86
C THR A 150 4.51 -12.30 -4.78
N GLU A 151 5.73 -12.78 -5.09
CA GLU A 151 5.92 -14.01 -5.87
C GLU A 151 5.74 -15.27 -5.02
N THR A 152 6.20 -15.22 -3.77
CA THR A 152 6.20 -16.40 -2.90
C THR A 152 5.12 -16.34 -1.82
N GLY A 153 4.53 -15.16 -1.56
CA GLY A 153 3.64 -14.92 -0.42
C GLY A 153 4.37 -14.88 0.92
N GLN A 154 5.70 -14.96 0.93
CA GLN A 154 6.48 -14.96 2.17
C GLN A 154 6.55 -13.58 2.78
N ILE A 155 6.29 -13.49 4.10
CA ILE A 155 6.50 -12.29 4.89
C ILE A 155 7.77 -12.45 5.71
N THR A 156 8.73 -11.55 5.47
CA THR A 156 10.02 -11.54 6.18
C THR A 156 10.07 -10.32 7.10
N PRO A 157 10.13 -10.50 8.44
CA PRO A 157 10.34 -9.39 9.36
C PRO A 157 11.68 -8.71 9.11
N VAL A 158 11.69 -7.37 9.13
CA VAL A 158 12.94 -6.60 9.10
C VAL A 158 13.63 -6.76 10.43
N THR A 159 14.79 -7.40 10.44
CA THR A 159 15.54 -7.73 11.66
C THR A 159 16.19 -6.50 12.29
N GLN A 160 16.59 -6.62 13.57
CA GLN A 160 17.35 -5.56 14.26
C GLN A 160 18.67 -5.20 13.57
N ALA A 161 19.26 -6.11 12.83
CA ALA A 161 20.47 -5.84 12.01
C ALA A 161 20.26 -4.75 10.96
N LEU A 162 19.01 -4.53 10.54
CA LEU A 162 18.61 -3.46 9.63
C LEU A 162 18.19 -2.18 10.36
N GLN A 163 18.37 -2.11 11.67
CA GLN A 163 18.13 -0.91 12.47
C GLN A 163 19.45 -0.15 12.64
N THR A 164 19.44 1.11 12.29
CA THR A 164 20.56 2.01 12.56
C THR A 164 20.37 2.66 13.94
N GLY A 165 21.42 2.95 14.65
CA GLY A 165 21.49 3.27 16.11
C GLY A 165 20.44 4.23 16.70
N SER A 166 19.73 5.03 15.92
CA SER A 166 18.65 5.92 16.37
C SER A 166 17.30 5.62 15.70
N GLY A 167 17.20 4.61 14.85
CA GLY A 167 15.96 4.29 14.17
C GLY A 167 16.07 3.09 13.23
N ALA A 168 14.92 2.62 12.78
CA ALA A 168 14.86 1.58 11.78
C ALA A 168 15.26 2.13 10.41
N VAL A 169 15.91 1.30 9.61
CA VAL A 169 16.14 1.58 8.18
C VAL A 169 14.80 1.91 7.53
N SER A 170 14.72 2.99 6.79
CA SER A 170 13.51 3.38 6.09
C SER A 170 13.76 3.48 4.59
N LEU A 171 12.84 2.88 3.83
CA LEU A 171 12.78 3.02 2.38
C LEU A 171 12.47 4.49 2.02
N ARG A 172 13.19 5.03 1.05
CA ARG A 172 12.96 6.39 0.53
C ARG A 172 12.56 6.40 -0.93
N GLY A 173 12.85 5.36 -1.64
CA GLY A 173 12.53 5.25 -3.04
C GLY A 173 13.32 4.16 -3.73
N LYS A 174 13.20 4.15 -5.04
CA LYS A 174 13.86 3.21 -5.93
C LYS A 174 14.79 3.95 -6.88
N ALA A 175 16.02 3.48 -7.00
CA ALA A 175 16.96 3.99 -7.96
C ALA A 175 16.59 3.53 -9.39
N HIS A 176 17.13 4.20 -10.41
CA HIS A 176 16.85 3.87 -11.80
C HIS A 176 17.25 2.42 -12.18
N ASP A 177 18.24 1.86 -11.51
CA ASP A 177 18.69 0.47 -11.69
C ASP A 177 17.87 -0.56 -10.88
N GLY A 178 16.79 -0.13 -10.23
CA GLY A 178 15.88 -0.97 -9.46
C GLY A 178 16.32 -1.25 -8.02
N ARG A 179 17.50 -0.76 -7.59
CA ARG A 179 17.92 -0.87 -6.18
C ARG A 179 17.11 0.06 -5.29
N TRP A 180 16.95 -0.33 -4.06
CA TRP A 180 16.29 0.49 -3.07
C TRP A 180 17.22 1.54 -2.48
N LEU A 181 16.73 2.77 -2.37
CA LEU A 181 17.35 3.85 -1.63
C LEU A 181 16.82 3.81 -0.19
N VAL A 182 17.69 3.51 0.74
CA VAL A 182 17.36 3.37 2.16
C VAL A 182 18.12 4.38 3.01
N VAL A 183 17.50 4.86 4.09
CA VAL A 183 18.18 5.63 5.12
C VAL A 183 18.97 4.66 5.98
N ILE A 184 20.28 4.85 6.06
CA ILE A 184 21.19 4.01 6.85
C ILE A 184 21.84 4.77 8.03
N GLY A 185 21.54 6.05 8.19
CA GLY A 185 22.00 6.84 9.30
C GLY A 185 21.09 8.03 9.56
N ALA A 186 20.91 8.36 10.85
CA ALA A 186 20.22 9.55 11.30
C ALA A 186 20.92 10.16 12.53
N ASP A 187 20.84 11.49 12.68
CA ASP A 187 21.34 12.16 13.87
C ASP A 187 20.37 12.06 15.06
N SER A 188 20.76 12.60 16.20
CA SER A 188 19.93 12.61 17.41
C SER A 188 18.63 13.39 17.30
N ALA A 189 18.49 14.24 16.28
CA ALA A 189 17.26 14.97 15.97
C ALA A 189 16.41 14.25 14.91
N GLY A 190 16.78 13.01 14.50
CA GLY A 190 16.10 12.23 13.49
C GLY A 190 16.35 12.69 12.04
N ARG A 191 17.30 13.62 11.81
CA ARG A 191 17.63 14.06 10.45
C ARG A 191 18.52 13.02 9.79
N THR A 192 18.18 12.67 8.55
CA THR A 192 18.96 11.70 7.76
C THR A 192 20.38 12.18 7.54
N THR A 193 21.35 11.35 7.91
CA THR A 193 22.80 11.63 7.76
C THR A 193 23.46 10.74 6.72
N ALA A 194 22.86 9.62 6.34
CA ALA A 194 23.41 8.73 5.36
C ALA A 194 22.32 7.95 4.61
N TYR A 195 22.59 7.69 3.32
CA TYR A 195 21.78 6.82 2.46
C TYR A 195 22.63 5.68 1.93
N GLY A 196 21.98 4.56 1.63
CA GLY A 196 22.57 3.42 0.96
C GLY A 196 21.68 2.90 -0.16
N LEU A 197 22.27 2.27 -1.15
CA LEU A 197 21.59 1.51 -2.19
C LEU A 197 21.79 0.03 -1.94
N ILE A 198 20.72 -0.75 -2.04
CA ILE A 198 20.74 -2.21 -1.88
C ILE A 198 19.73 -2.85 -2.83
N ALA A 199 20.05 -4.04 -3.33
CA ALA A 199 19.09 -4.82 -4.08
C ALA A 199 17.95 -5.30 -3.18
N ALA A 200 16.71 -5.33 -3.70
CA ALA A 200 15.53 -5.64 -2.91
C ALA A 200 15.59 -7.06 -2.30
N ASP A 201 16.08 -8.04 -3.05
CA ASP A 201 16.28 -9.42 -2.60
C ASP A 201 17.33 -9.55 -1.50
N GLN A 202 18.42 -8.81 -1.60
CA GLN A 202 19.45 -8.75 -0.55
C GLN A 202 18.92 -8.13 0.73
N PHE A 203 18.14 -7.05 0.61
CA PHE A 203 17.50 -6.42 1.75
C PHE A 203 16.47 -7.36 2.40
N ALA A 204 15.64 -8.04 1.60
CA ALA A 204 14.69 -9.04 2.07
C ALA A 204 15.38 -10.22 2.79
N ALA A 205 16.59 -10.60 2.35
CA ALA A 205 17.41 -11.61 3.01
C ALA A 205 18.11 -11.11 4.30
N GLY A 206 17.89 -9.84 4.69
CA GLY A 206 18.48 -9.25 5.89
C GLY A 206 19.93 -8.79 5.72
N SER A 207 20.42 -8.64 4.47
CA SER A 207 21.77 -8.10 4.22
C SER A 207 21.85 -6.62 4.64
N THR A 208 23.00 -6.25 5.16
CA THR A 208 23.38 -4.87 5.46
C THR A 208 24.49 -4.36 4.52
N ASP A 209 24.70 -5.06 3.42
CA ASP A 209 25.75 -4.73 2.45
C ASP A 209 25.25 -3.70 1.43
N TRP A 210 24.88 -2.52 1.93
CA TRP A 210 24.47 -1.40 1.09
C TRP A 210 25.65 -0.61 0.55
N GLN A 211 25.53 -0.19 -0.68
CA GLN A 211 26.44 0.76 -1.29
C GLN A 211 26.13 2.16 -0.76
N PRO A 212 27.05 2.81 -0.04
CA PRO A 212 26.83 4.19 0.44
C PRO A 212 26.58 5.16 -0.71
N VAL A 213 25.66 6.08 -0.51
CA VAL A 213 25.38 7.19 -1.43
C VAL A 213 26.02 8.45 -0.86
N ALA A 214 26.91 9.09 -1.64
CA ALA A 214 27.48 10.36 -1.25
C ALA A 214 26.39 11.44 -1.15
N MET A 215 26.28 12.06 0.02
CA MET A 215 25.41 13.22 0.21
C MET A 215 26.15 14.48 -0.19
N TRP A 216 25.52 15.28 -1.03
CA TRP A 216 26.08 16.59 -1.34
C TRP A 216 25.89 17.48 -0.10
N GLN A 217 27.01 17.93 0.46
CA GLN A 217 27.01 18.94 1.51
C GLN A 217 27.06 20.29 0.81
N GLY A 218 25.87 20.92 0.68
CA GLY A 218 25.73 22.28 0.17
C GLY A 218 26.20 23.35 1.18
#